data_3de4d2e4d40efb1db2d6e424ff979685
#
_entry.id   3de4d2e4d40efb1db2d6e424ff979685
#
_cell.length_a   1.000
_cell.length_b   1.000
_cell.length_c   1.000
_cell.angle_alpha   90.00
_cell.angle_beta   90.00
_cell.angle_gamma   90.00
#
_symmetry.space_group_name_H-M   'P 1'
#
loop_
_entity.id
_entity.type
_entity.pdbx_description
1 polymer ?
#
loop_
_entity_poly.entity_id
_entity_poly.type
_entity_poly.pdbx_seq_one_letter_code
_entity_poly.pdbx_strand_id
1 'polypeptide(L)'
;MQEGRFHSATFGHAVDFSAARFSGDAYFTFAMFMHNVHFNLIRLTTPAKPEGITDKNGAQERFPFIPTIFERKADFRDVTFSERAEFRQTRFRGDGVAEPGPVFSLARFDKPKLVIFYDTYLGQALFHNCDVSEFLFTKVRWRQRDNGKRMVFDEDERLKLDKEATIALLPDAESHDSRNYGLVAELYQQLKKNYDDRKDYWTAGDFHYGEMEMKRLACPRLTWLSWLEEKLSGKPRLRKLGAWCGKLQSNSRLLGKVRWWHQRFGLAAWYRRFSNYGQSWGKPLLWLFAVLVIFAALYPLLGLRPAAGKSPAAKTTSVQVQAPSPQETDLRYWNYQRPTRLFCHSVMTSLGVAAFQRDLAYEPSYPWGRLLALFELLLTSTLIALFLLAVRRQFRR
;
A
#
# COMPACT_ATOMS: atom_id res chain seq x y z
N MET A 1 -33.34 -20.44 15.66
CA MET A 1 -32.42 -20.22 14.50
C MET A 1 -31.77 -21.55 14.22
N GLN A 2 -31.91 -22.09 13.01
CA GLN A 2 -31.27 -23.37 12.67
C GLN A 2 -29.90 -23.09 12.11
N GLU A 3 -28.84 -23.57 12.79
CA GLU A 3 -27.46 -23.54 12.31
C GLU A 3 -27.23 -24.71 11.35
N GLY A 4 -26.50 -24.47 10.25
CA GLY A 4 -26.03 -25.52 9.34
C GLY A 4 -24.67 -26.03 9.81
N ARG A 5 -24.60 -27.20 10.44
CA ARG A 5 -23.33 -27.76 10.93
C ARG A 5 -22.87 -28.92 10.06
N PHE A 6 -21.81 -28.67 9.27
CA PHE A 6 -21.14 -29.66 8.42
C PHE A 6 -19.69 -29.89 8.91
N HIS A 7 -19.45 -29.72 10.19
CA HIS A 7 -18.15 -29.85 10.81
C HIS A 7 -17.56 -31.25 10.58
N SER A 8 -16.34 -31.32 10.06
CA SER A 8 -15.64 -32.57 9.73
C SER A 8 -16.39 -33.50 8.78
N ALA A 9 -17.33 -32.99 8.02
CA ALA A 9 -18.08 -33.79 7.04
C ALA A 9 -17.21 -34.12 5.83
N THR A 10 -17.31 -35.35 5.32
CA THR A 10 -16.66 -35.74 4.05
C THR A 10 -17.72 -35.92 2.99
N PHE A 11 -17.63 -35.13 1.94
CA PHE A 11 -18.50 -35.22 0.77
C PHE A 11 -17.78 -35.99 -0.33
N GLY A 12 -18.09 -37.29 -0.46
CA GLY A 12 -17.45 -38.21 -1.38
C GLY A 12 -17.90 -38.08 -2.84
N HIS A 13 -18.91 -37.26 -3.13
CA HIS A 13 -19.42 -36.98 -4.48
C HIS A 13 -19.56 -35.46 -4.69
N ALA A 14 -19.90 -35.06 -5.93
CA ALA A 14 -20.17 -33.67 -6.24
C ALA A 14 -21.37 -33.18 -5.44
N VAL A 15 -21.26 -31.96 -4.91
CA VAL A 15 -22.30 -31.35 -4.05
C VAL A 15 -22.75 -30.03 -4.66
N ASP A 16 -24.07 -29.85 -4.72
CA ASP A 16 -24.68 -28.63 -5.23
C ASP A 16 -25.53 -27.96 -4.15
N PHE A 17 -25.03 -26.82 -3.65
CA PHE A 17 -25.74 -25.90 -2.74
C PHE A 17 -26.30 -24.68 -3.51
N SER A 18 -26.41 -24.78 -4.82
CA SER A 18 -26.93 -23.66 -5.61
C SER A 18 -28.38 -23.33 -5.22
N ALA A 19 -28.68 -22.03 -5.13
CA ALA A 19 -29.96 -21.52 -4.61
C ALA A 19 -30.28 -21.86 -3.13
N ALA A 20 -29.34 -22.44 -2.40
CA ALA A 20 -29.53 -22.71 -0.97
C ALA A 20 -29.56 -21.42 -0.16
N ARG A 21 -30.37 -21.42 0.93
CA ARG A 21 -30.45 -20.32 1.89
C ARG A 21 -30.09 -20.80 3.28
N PHE A 22 -29.01 -20.30 3.80
CA PHE A 22 -28.53 -20.55 5.15
C PHE A 22 -28.98 -19.38 6.04
N SER A 23 -30.05 -19.57 6.82
CA SER A 23 -30.63 -18.51 7.68
C SER A 23 -29.87 -18.33 9.00
N GLY A 24 -29.18 -19.37 9.45
CA GLY A 24 -28.26 -19.35 10.60
C GLY A 24 -26.80 -19.34 10.15
N ASP A 25 -25.90 -19.53 11.14
CA ASP A 25 -24.50 -19.73 10.85
C ASP A 25 -24.29 -21.07 10.13
N ALA A 26 -23.42 -21.07 9.12
CA ALA A 26 -23.08 -22.27 8.34
C ALA A 26 -21.61 -22.64 8.61
N TYR A 27 -21.41 -23.76 9.27
CA TYR A 27 -20.09 -24.26 9.66
C TYR A 27 -19.66 -25.45 8.80
N PHE A 28 -18.69 -25.23 7.94
CA PHE A 28 -18.03 -26.28 7.15
C PHE A 28 -16.62 -26.57 7.67
N THR A 29 -16.31 -26.17 8.88
CA THR A 29 -14.96 -26.27 9.47
C THR A 29 -14.46 -27.71 9.42
N PHE A 30 -13.24 -27.93 8.93
CA PHE A 30 -12.61 -29.24 8.70
C PHE A 30 -13.38 -30.17 7.73
N ALA A 31 -14.33 -29.64 6.96
CA ALA A 31 -15.02 -30.46 5.95
C ALA A 31 -14.10 -30.73 4.74
N MET A 32 -14.35 -31.86 4.08
CA MET A 32 -13.61 -32.27 2.89
C MET A 32 -14.57 -32.47 1.72
N PHE A 33 -14.36 -31.74 0.65
CA PHE A 33 -15.08 -31.90 -0.62
C PHE A 33 -14.16 -32.61 -1.61
N MET A 34 -14.42 -33.89 -1.85
CA MET A 34 -13.60 -34.72 -2.73
C MET A 34 -13.84 -34.44 -4.22
N HIS A 35 -14.99 -33.85 -4.55
CA HIS A 35 -15.42 -33.53 -5.90
C HIS A 35 -15.89 -32.09 -6.01
N ASN A 36 -16.49 -31.73 -7.16
CA ASN A 36 -16.95 -30.37 -7.40
C ASN A 36 -17.98 -29.92 -6.38
N VAL A 37 -17.87 -28.66 -5.94
CA VAL A 37 -18.87 -28.02 -5.08
C VAL A 37 -19.33 -26.71 -5.72
N HIS A 38 -20.64 -26.50 -5.69
CA HIS A 38 -21.31 -25.34 -6.29
C HIS A 38 -22.14 -24.59 -5.26
N PHE A 39 -21.88 -23.29 -5.14
CA PHE A 39 -22.69 -22.32 -4.37
C PHE A 39 -23.17 -21.22 -5.32
N ASN A 40 -23.94 -21.61 -6.35
CA ASN A 40 -24.22 -20.75 -7.47
C ASN A 40 -25.63 -20.15 -7.42
N LEU A 41 -25.86 -19.16 -8.26
CA LEU A 41 -27.20 -18.69 -8.60
C LEU A 41 -27.81 -19.62 -9.63
N ILE A 42 -29.07 -20.03 -9.41
CA ILE A 42 -29.86 -20.78 -10.41
C ILE A 42 -30.87 -19.83 -11.08
N ARG A 43 -31.02 -19.98 -12.39
CA ARG A 43 -32.10 -19.38 -13.15
C ARG A 43 -33.24 -20.39 -13.22
N LEU A 44 -34.39 -20.06 -12.68
CA LEU A 44 -35.58 -20.90 -12.85
C LEU A 44 -36.01 -20.89 -14.32
N THR A 45 -36.13 -22.06 -14.91
CA THR A 45 -36.55 -22.23 -16.31
C THR A 45 -38.05 -22.13 -16.49
N THR A 46 -38.81 -22.31 -15.42
CA THR A 46 -40.28 -22.09 -15.39
C THR A 46 -40.56 -20.70 -14.87
N PRO A 47 -41.36 -19.87 -15.60
CA PRO A 47 -41.83 -18.62 -15.03
C PRO A 47 -42.65 -18.96 -13.79
N ALA A 48 -42.26 -18.43 -12.63
CA ALA A 48 -43.15 -18.44 -11.47
C ALA A 48 -44.36 -17.59 -11.86
N LYS A 49 -45.46 -18.26 -12.20
CA LYS A 49 -46.70 -17.60 -12.49
C LYS A 49 -47.17 -16.96 -11.18
N PRO A 50 -47.14 -15.65 -11.02
CA PRO A 50 -47.78 -15.05 -9.87
C PRO A 50 -49.27 -15.22 -10.10
N GLU A 51 -49.91 -15.99 -9.25
CA GLU A 51 -51.35 -16.05 -9.23
C GLU A 51 -51.87 -14.62 -9.01
N GLY A 52 -52.49 -14.05 -10.05
CA GLY A 52 -53.38 -12.93 -9.92
C GLY A 52 -52.94 -11.53 -10.35
N ILE A 53 -51.80 -11.31 -11.04
CA ILE A 53 -51.51 -9.97 -11.58
C ILE A 53 -51.18 -10.08 -13.07
N THR A 54 -52.17 -9.80 -13.90
CA THR A 54 -51.96 -9.53 -15.34
C THR A 54 -51.51 -8.09 -15.50
N ASP A 55 -50.20 -7.88 -15.61
CA ASP A 55 -49.66 -6.58 -16.03
C ASP A 55 -49.89 -6.42 -17.54
N LYS A 56 -50.72 -5.44 -17.89
CA LYS A 56 -51.08 -5.10 -19.28
C LYS A 56 -50.00 -4.41 -20.10
N ASN A 57 -48.80 -4.32 -19.56
CA ASN A 57 -47.66 -3.65 -20.22
C ASN A 57 -46.57 -4.64 -20.52
N GLY A 58 -46.62 -5.43 -21.56
CA GLY A 58 -45.56 -6.11 -22.30
C GLY A 58 -44.18 -6.32 -21.61
N ALA A 59 -44.14 -6.41 -20.29
CA ALA A 59 -42.90 -6.56 -19.53
C ALA A 59 -42.37 -7.98 -19.77
N GLN A 60 -41.18 -8.04 -20.36
CA GLN A 60 -40.37 -9.23 -20.52
C GLN A 60 -40.42 -10.07 -19.24
N GLU A 61 -40.93 -11.30 -19.31
CA GLU A 61 -40.95 -12.25 -18.20
C GLU A 61 -39.54 -12.37 -17.61
N ARG A 62 -39.30 -11.71 -16.48
CA ARG A 62 -38.06 -11.81 -15.75
C ARG A 62 -38.08 -13.12 -14.96
N PHE A 63 -37.43 -14.13 -15.46
CA PHE A 63 -37.19 -15.35 -14.71
C PHE A 63 -36.48 -15.01 -13.40
N PRO A 64 -37.03 -15.40 -12.24
CA PRO A 64 -36.38 -15.10 -10.97
C PRO A 64 -35.08 -15.85 -10.87
N PHE A 65 -34.02 -15.12 -10.57
CA PHE A 65 -32.71 -15.65 -10.26
C PHE A 65 -32.60 -15.86 -8.75
N ILE A 66 -32.36 -17.08 -8.31
CA ILE A 66 -32.19 -17.42 -6.90
C ILE A 66 -30.72 -17.62 -6.60
N PRO A 67 -30.06 -16.69 -5.90
CA PRO A 67 -28.67 -16.87 -5.48
C PRO A 67 -28.57 -17.80 -4.27
N THR A 68 -27.42 -18.42 -4.08
CA THR A 68 -27.07 -18.98 -2.77
C THR A 68 -26.85 -17.84 -1.79
N ILE A 69 -27.48 -17.90 -0.63
CA ILE A 69 -27.46 -16.84 0.38
C ILE A 69 -27.00 -17.39 1.72
N PHE A 70 -25.97 -16.79 2.27
CA PHE A 70 -25.58 -16.94 3.67
C PHE A 70 -26.02 -15.67 4.41
N GLU A 71 -27.04 -15.77 5.27
CA GLU A 71 -27.57 -14.62 6.00
C GLU A 71 -26.71 -14.23 7.17
N ARG A 72 -25.92 -15.17 7.68
CA ARG A 72 -24.98 -15.01 8.78
C ARG A 72 -23.59 -15.49 8.37
N LYS A 73 -22.77 -15.84 9.35
CA LYS A 73 -21.41 -16.32 9.15
C LYS A 73 -21.38 -17.60 8.32
N ALA A 74 -20.51 -17.62 7.31
CA ALA A 74 -20.17 -18.81 6.55
C ALA A 74 -18.71 -19.21 6.90
N ASP A 75 -18.55 -20.29 7.61
CA ASP A 75 -17.24 -20.70 8.17
C ASP A 75 -16.66 -21.87 7.38
N PHE A 76 -15.68 -21.57 6.53
CA PHE A 76 -14.92 -22.54 5.71
C PHE A 76 -13.48 -22.69 6.23
N ARG A 77 -13.22 -22.53 7.52
CA ARG A 77 -11.89 -22.71 8.07
C ARG A 77 -11.43 -24.15 7.97
N ASP A 78 -10.16 -24.34 7.61
CA ASP A 78 -9.54 -25.67 7.48
C ASP A 78 -10.29 -26.63 6.54
N VAL A 79 -11.09 -26.10 5.61
CA VAL A 79 -11.80 -26.89 4.60
C VAL A 79 -10.84 -27.30 3.50
N THR A 80 -10.98 -28.54 3.01
CA THR A 80 -10.25 -29.00 1.83
C THR A 80 -11.21 -29.13 0.64
N PHE A 81 -10.86 -28.44 -0.45
CA PHE A 81 -11.53 -28.54 -1.74
C PHE A 81 -10.59 -29.24 -2.73
N SER A 82 -10.85 -30.51 -3.03
CA SER A 82 -9.97 -31.30 -3.90
C SER A 82 -10.19 -31.06 -5.40
N GLU A 83 -11.38 -30.58 -5.77
CA GLU A 83 -11.75 -30.28 -7.14
C GLU A 83 -12.25 -28.84 -7.28
N ARG A 84 -13.16 -28.61 -8.23
CA ARG A 84 -13.71 -27.29 -8.51
C ARG A 84 -14.60 -26.78 -7.37
N ALA A 85 -14.37 -25.51 -6.96
CA ALA A 85 -15.23 -24.79 -6.03
C ALA A 85 -15.78 -23.51 -6.69
N GLU A 86 -17.08 -23.42 -6.86
CA GLU A 86 -17.73 -22.29 -7.54
C GLU A 86 -18.61 -21.47 -6.59
N PHE A 87 -18.39 -20.18 -6.57
CA PHE A 87 -19.15 -19.18 -5.83
C PHE A 87 -19.62 -18.08 -6.81
N ARG A 88 -20.63 -18.42 -7.64
CA ARG A 88 -21.16 -17.51 -8.66
C ARG A 88 -22.38 -16.79 -8.13
N GLN A 89 -22.30 -15.47 -8.01
CA GLN A 89 -23.35 -14.60 -7.49
C GLN A 89 -23.83 -15.02 -6.09
N THR A 90 -22.97 -15.69 -5.34
CA THR A 90 -23.22 -16.04 -3.94
C THR A 90 -23.29 -14.78 -3.09
N ARG A 91 -24.30 -14.68 -2.25
CA ARG A 91 -24.48 -13.56 -1.33
C ARG A 91 -24.07 -13.94 0.06
N PHE A 92 -22.94 -13.42 0.50
CA PHE A 92 -22.51 -13.51 1.87
C PHE A 92 -22.99 -12.25 2.60
N ARG A 93 -23.85 -12.43 3.60
CA ARG A 93 -24.31 -11.36 4.48
C ARG A 93 -23.66 -11.56 5.83
N GLY A 94 -22.98 -10.54 6.35
CA GLY A 94 -22.59 -10.45 7.74
C GLY A 94 -23.62 -9.62 8.49
N ASP A 95 -23.84 -9.90 9.75
CA ASP A 95 -24.83 -9.20 10.59
C ASP A 95 -24.45 -7.74 10.89
N GLY A 96 -23.36 -7.24 10.37
CA GLY A 96 -22.92 -5.86 10.53
C GLY A 96 -21.61 -5.55 9.80
N VAL A 97 -21.29 -4.27 9.72
CA VAL A 97 -20.08 -3.77 9.06
C VAL A 97 -18.79 -4.25 9.77
N ALA A 98 -18.92 -4.78 10.99
CA ALA A 98 -17.80 -5.14 11.87
C ALA A 98 -17.55 -6.65 11.98
N GLU A 99 -18.44 -7.49 11.47
CA GLU A 99 -18.31 -8.95 11.57
C GLU A 99 -17.73 -9.54 10.28
N PRO A 100 -16.90 -10.60 10.39
CA PRO A 100 -16.41 -11.31 9.23
C PRO A 100 -17.58 -11.98 8.49
N GLY A 101 -17.59 -11.87 7.17
CA GLY A 101 -18.47 -12.62 6.27
C GLY A 101 -17.96 -14.06 6.12
N PRO A 102 -17.67 -14.53 4.88
CA PRO A 102 -17.13 -15.86 4.69
C PRO A 102 -15.70 -15.95 5.21
N VAL A 103 -15.40 -17.00 5.97
CA VAL A 103 -14.08 -17.25 6.56
C VAL A 103 -13.43 -18.42 5.82
N PHE A 104 -12.43 -18.14 4.99
CA PHE A 104 -11.61 -19.14 4.26
C PHE A 104 -10.22 -19.33 4.88
N SER A 105 -10.04 -18.90 6.13
CA SER A 105 -8.75 -19.02 6.81
C SER A 105 -8.31 -20.48 6.86
N LEU A 106 -7.04 -20.75 6.48
CA LEU A 106 -6.45 -22.10 6.43
C LEU A 106 -7.15 -23.06 5.45
N ALA A 107 -8.09 -22.58 4.62
CA ALA A 107 -8.71 -23.43 3.61
C ALA A 107 -7.69 -23.86 2.56
N ARG A 108 -7.73 -25.17 2.21
CA ARG A 108 -6.86 -25.78 1.22
C ARG A 108 -7.62 -26.03 -0.07
N PHE A 109 -7.03 -25.62 -1.17
CA PHE A 109 -7.56 -25.86 -2.51
C PHE A 109 -6.52 -26.62 -3.32
N ASP A 110 -6.76 -27.91 -3.60
CA ASP A 110 -5.81 -28.75 -4.33
C ASP A 110 -5.69 -28.33 -5.81
N LYS A 111 -6.78 -27.74 -6.35
CA LYS A 111 -6.82 -27.20 -7.71
C LYS A 111 -7.24 -25.72 -7.72
N PRO A 112 -6.36 -24.80 -7.31
CA PRO A 112 -6.73 -23.37 -7.11
C PRO A 112 -7.20 -22.69 -8.39
N LYS A 113 -6.77 -23.14 -9.58
CA LYS A 113 -7.24 -22.62 -10.88
C LYS A 113 -8.71 -22.90 -11.16
N LEU A 114 -9.31 -23.88 -10.48
CA LEU A 114 -10.72 -24.25 -10.60
C LEU A 114 -11.61 -23.58 -9.55
N VAL A 115 -11.05 -22.71 -8.71
CA VAL A 115 -11.81 -21.92 -7.75
C VAL A 115 -12.32 -20.65 -8.41
N ILE A 116 -13.63 -20.45 -8.42
CA ILE A 116 -14.28 -19.37 -9.15
C ILE A 116 -15.14 -18.51 -8.20
N PHE A 117 -14.79 -17.24 -8.10
CA PHE A 117 -15.65 -16.22 -7.53
C PHE A 117 -16.13 -15.28 -8.64
N TYR A 118 -17.41 -15.30 -8.92
CA TYR A 118 -18.02 -14.48 -9.98
C TYR A 118 -19.14 -13.61 -9.42
N ASP A 119 -19.07 -12.31 -9.63
CA ASP A 119 -20.07 -11.31 -9.19
C ASP A 119 -20.48 -11.47 -7.71
N THR A 120 -19.48 -11.63 -6.85
CA THR A 120 -19.62 -11.88 -5.42
C THR A 120 -19.00 -10.73 -4.63
N TYR A 121 -19.58 -10.36 -3.49
CA TYR A 121 -19.02 -9.39 -2.57
C TYR A 121 -18.12 -10.10 -1.56
N LEU A 122 -16.82 -9.80 -1.61
CA LEU A 122 -15.80 -10.37 -0.72
C LEU A 122 -15.19 -9.31 0.24
N GLY A 123 -15.88 -8.19 0.42
CA GLY A 123 -15.38 -7.09 1.26
C GLY A 123 -15.31 -7.40 2.75
N GLN A 124 -15.88 -8.51 3.19
CA GLN A 124 -15.82 -9.01 4.58
C GLN A 124 -15.21 -10.42 4.65
N ALA A 125 -14.67 -10.93 3.53
CA ALA A 125 -14.07 -12.26 3.49
C ALA A 125 -12.70 -12.27 4.15
N LEU A 126 -12.42 -13.32 4.94
CA LEU A 126 -11.13 -13.61 5.54
C LEU A 126 -10.44 -14.74 4.76
N PHE A 127 -9.21 -14.45 4.26
CA PHE A 127 -8.38 -15.40 3.49
C PHE A 127 -7.05 -15.71 4.16
N HIS A 128 -6.96 -15.47 5.45
CA HIS A 128 -5.74 -15.66 6.21
C HIS A 128 -5.15 -17.08 6.03
N ASN A 129 -3.87 -17.20 5.67
CA ASN A 129 -3.20 -18.47 5.36
C ASN A 129 -3.89 -19.31 4.26
N CYS A 130 -4.55 -18.66 3.30
CA CYS A 130 -5.13 -19.31 2.14
C CYS A 130 -4.38 -18.81 0.89
N ASP A 131 -3.98 -19.72 -0.02
CA ASP A 131 -3.36 -19.32 -1.28
C ASP A 131 -4.44 -18.96 -2.31
N VAL A 132 -4.54 -17.67 -2.59
CA VAL A 132 -5.50 -17.10 -3.54
C VAL A 132 -4.87 -16.69 -4.87
N SER A 133 -3.60 -17.02 -5.09
CA SER A 133 -2.80 -16.53 -6.22
C SER A 133 -3.33 -16.95 -7.59
N GLU A 134 -4.00 -18.11 -7.68
CA GLU A 134 -4.51 -18.67 -8.92
C GLU A 134 -6.04 -18.71 -9.03
N PHE A 135 -6.78 -18.16 -8.04
CA PHE A 135 -8.25 -18.14 -8.06
C PHE A 135 -8.80 -17.28 -9.20
N LEU A 136 -9.97 -17.65 -9.70
CA LEU A 136 -10.66 -16.90 -10.72
C LEU A 136 -11.60 -15.86 -10.08
N PHE A 137 -11.11 -14.64 -9.86
CA PHE A 137 -11.93 -13.51 -9.41
C PHE A 137 -12.46 -12.71 -10.60
N THR A 138 -13.76 -12.76 -10.87
CA THR A 138 -14.39 -12.02 -11.96
C THR A 138 -15.54 -11.20 -11.43
N LYS A 139 -15.58 -9.89 -11.70
CA LYS A 139 -16.58 -8.93 -11.19
C LYS A 139 -16.74 -8.96 -9.67
N VAL A 140 -15.69 -9.36 -8.94
CA VAL A 140 -15.69 -9.40 -7.48
C VAL A 140 -15.63 -7.98 -6.92
N ARG A 141 -16.47 -7.73 -5.91
CA ARG A 141 -16.50 -6.47 -5.19
C ARG A 141 -15.76 -6.62 -3.88
N TRP A 142 -14.69 -5.80 -3.73
CA TRP A 142 -13.88 -5.70 -2.52
C TRP A 142 -14.32 -4.51 -1.66
N ARG A 143 -13.98 -4.55 -0.38
CA ARG A 143 -14.10 -3.38 0.50
C ARG A 143 -13.21 -2.26 0.00
N GLN A 144 -13.61 -1.02 0.28
CA GLN A 144 -12.82 0.16 -0.06
C GLN A 144 -12.37 0.88 1.22
N ARG A 145 -11.15 1.41 1.17
CA ARG A 145 -10.61 2.34 2.16
C ARG A 145 -11.20 3.73 1.95
N ASP A 146 -10.99 4.62 2.91
CA ASP A 146 -11.39 6.05 2.82
C ASP A 146 -10.83 6.76 1.58
N ASN A 147 -9.69 6.30 1.07
CA ASN A 147 -9.06 6.83 -0.15
C ASN A 147 -9.57 6.18 -1.45
N GLY A 148 -10.63 5.41 -1.39
CA GLY A 148 -11.26 4.73 -2.54
C GLY A 148 -10.51 3.47 -3.02
N LYS A 149 -9.42 3.06 -2.37
CA LYS A 149 -8.65 1.89 -2.77
C LYS A 149 -9.23 0.61 -2.19
N ARG A 150 -9.16 -0.48 -2.97
CA ARG A 150 -9.61 -1.80 -2.53
C ARG A 150 -8.76 -2.32 -1.38
N MET A 151 -9.39 -2.99 -0.44
CA MET A 151 -8.74 -3.62 0.70
C MET A 151 -9.37 -4.98 1.02
N VAL A 152 -8.60 -5.82 1.71
CA VAL A 152 -9.09 -7.09 2.29
C VAL A 152 -9.54 -6.87 3.73
N PHE A 153 -10.48 -7.68 4.20
CA PHE A 153 -10.99 -7.58 5.57
C PHE A 153 -9.97 -8.01 6.62
N ASP A 154 -9.06 -8.92 6.25
CA ASP A 154 -7.92 -9.36 7.07
C ASP A 154 -7.09 -8.18 7.61
N GLU A 155 -6.95 -7.11 6.83
CA GLU A 155 -6.26 -5.89 7.27
C GLU A 155 -7.05 -5.16 8.36
N ASP A 156 -8.36 -5.03 8.20
CA ASP A 156 -9.23 -4.32 9.15
C ASP A 156 -9.27 -5.04 10.49
N GLU A 157 -9.36 -6.36 10.45
CA GLU A 157 -9.31 -7.21 11.63
C GLU A 157 -7.97 -7.07 12.34
N ARG A 158 -6.86 -7.08 11.60
CA ARG A 158 -5.52 -6.88 12.16
C ARG A 158 -5.37 -5.52 12.84
N LEU A 159 -5.87 -4.46 12.21
CA LEU A 159 -5.80 -3.10 12.77
C LEU A 159 -6.65 -2.94 14.02
N LYS A 160 -7.79 -3.63 14.13
CA LYS A 160 -8.61 -3.65 15.36
C LYS A 160 -7.84 -4.28 16.50
N LEU A 161 -7.23 -5.43 16.27
CA LEU A 161 -6.45 -6.14 17.28
C LEU A 161 -5.26 -5.34 17.77
N ASP A 162 -4.56 -4.61 16.89
CA ASP A 162 -3.48 -3.72 17.33
C ASP A 162 -3.98 -2.60 18.24
N LYS A 163 -5.16 -2.05 17.96
CA LYS A 163 -5.77 -1.04 18.84
C LYS A 163 -6.14 -1.63 20.19
N GLU A 164 -6.73 -2.81 20.23
CA GLU A 164 -7.11 -3.51 21.44
C GLU A 164 -5.87 -3.89 22.26
N ALA A 165 -4.82 -4.43 21.65
CA ALA A 165 -3.56 -4.73 22.30
C ALA A 165 -2.86 -3.50 22.87
N THR A 166 -2.93 -2.36 22.16
CA THR A 166 -2.38 -1.08 22.64
C THR A 166 -3.13 -0.56 23.85
N ILE A 167 -4.45 -0.75 23.90
CA ILE A 167 -5.29 -0.35 25.05
C ILE A 167 -5.04 -1.26 26.25
N ALA A 168 -4.89 -2.57 26.02
CA ALA A 168 -4.71 -3.57 27.07
C ALA A 168 -3.30 -3.62 27.67
N LEU A 169 -2.31 -2.85 27.14
CA LEU A 169 -0.91 -2.85 27.59
C LEU A 169 -0.27 -4.27 27.67
N LEU A 170 -0.73 -5.21 26.86
CA LEU A 170 -0.23 -6.57 26.84
C LEU A 170 1.09 -6.66 26.06
N PRO A 171 2.23 -6.95 26.70
CA PRO A 171 3.53 -7.01 26.03
C PRO A 171 3.74 -8.27 25.17
N ASP A 172 2.95 -9.32 25.34
CA ASP A 172 3.26 -10.66 24.84
C ASP A 172 2.37 -11.18 23.69
N ALA A 173 1.53 -10.35 23.10
CA ALA A 173 0.66 -10.77 21.99
C ALA A 173 1.42 -11.02 20.66
N GLU A 174 2.73 -10.79 20.60
CA GLU A 174 3.51 -10.89 19.36
C GLU A 174 4.02 -12.29 19.00
N SER A 175 4.05 -13.24 19.96
CA SER A 175 4.81 -14.49 19.75
C SER A 175 4.02 -15.65 19.13
N HIS A 176 2.70 -15.62 19.18
CA HIS A 176 1.85 -16.73 18.68
C HIS A 176 0.73 -16.31 17.73
N ASP A 177 0.75 -15.07 17.26
CA ASP A 177 -0.38 -14.57 16.50
C ASP A 177 -0.24 -14.87 15.01
N SER A 178 -1.12 -15.75 14.54
CA SER A 178 -1.45 -15.99 13.14
C SER A 178 -1.82 -14.70 12.37
N ARG A 179 -1.96 -13.58 13.05
CA ARG A 179 -2.41 -12.27 12.55
C ARG A 179 -1.25 -11.30 12.31
N ASN A 180 -0.15 -11.80 11.80
CA ASN A 180 1.03 -10.98 11.50
C ASN A 180 0.78 -10.10 10.27
N TYR A 181 1.19 -8.83 10.32
CA TYR A 181 1.20 -7.93 9.15
C TYR A 181 1.90 -8.54 7.93
N GLY A 182 2.90 -9.43 8.15
CA GLY A 182 3.57 -10.17 7.11
C GLY A 182 2.64 -11.06 6.30
N LEU A 183 1.76 -11.79 6.97
CA LEU A 183 0.78 -12.68 6.32
C LEU A 183 -0.28 -11.90 5.55
N VAL A 184 -0.75 -10.77 6.10
CA VAL A 184 -1.65 -9.89 5.35
C VAL A 184 -0.95 -9.26 4.14
N ALA A 185 0.33 -8.92 4.26
CA ALA A 185 1.13 -8.43 3.13
C ALA A 185 1.32 -9.51 2.06
N GLU A 186 1.50 -10.77 2.47
CA GLU A 186 1.59 -11.91 1.55
C GLU A 186 0.26 -12.14 0.79
N LEU A 187 -0.87 -12.09 1.50
CA LEU A 187 -2.20 -12.15 0.87
C LEU A 187 -2.37 -11.05 -0.19
N TYR A 188 -1.97 -9.82 0.14
CA TYR A 188 -1.98 -8.73 -0.85
C TYR A 188 -1.05 -8.99 -2.04
N GLN A 189 0.12 -9.60 -1.81
CA GLN A 189 1.05 -9.96 -2.88
C GLN A 189 0.45 -11.03 -3.80
N GLN A 190 -0.23 -12.03 -3.25
CA GLN A 190 -0.93 -13.06 -4.02
C GLN A 190 -2.06 -12.46 -4.86
N LEU A 191 -2.93 -11.62 -4.26
CA LEU A 191 -3.99 -10.92 -4.97
C LEU A 191 -3.45 -10.01 -6.08
N LYS A 192 -2.42 -9.24 -5.77
CA LYS A 192 -1.74 -8.40 -6.77
C LYS A 192 -1.25 -9.23 -7.96
N LYS A 193 -0.55 -10.36 -7.70
CA LYS A 193 -0.08 -11.27 -8.75
C LYS A 193 -1.26 -11.78 -9.59
N ASN A 194 -2.33 -12.24 -8.94
CA ASN A 194 -3.52 -12.75 -9.58
C ASN A 194 -4.14 -11.75 -10.58
N TYR A 195 -4.25 -10.47 -10.17
CA TYR A 195 -4.81 -9.43 -11.04
C TYR A 195 -3.79 -8.92 -12.08
N ASP A 196 -2.49 -8.90 -11.78
CA ASP A 196 -1.41 -8.58 -12.74
C ASP A 196 -1.38 -9.61 -13.88
N ASP A 197 -1.50 -10.90 -13.58
CA ASP A 197 -1.50 -12.00 -14.56
C ASP A 197 -2.71 -11.90 -15.52
N ARG A 198 -3.81 -11.31 -15.06
CA ARG A 198 -5.01 -11.02 -15.86
C ARG A 198 -5.00 -9.66 -16.55
N LYS A 199 -3.91 -8.90 -16.40
CA LYS A 199 -3.76 -7.55 -16.95
C LYS A 199 -4.74 -6.51 -16.37
N ASP A 200 -5.39 -6.80 -15.23
CA ASP A 200 -6.13 -5.80 -14.45
C ASP A 200 -5.18 -5.05 -13.52
N TYR A 201 -4.32 -4.24 -14.13
CA TYR A 201 -3.31 -3.47 -13.42
C TYR A 201 -3.88 -2.42 -12.46
N TRP A 202 -5.15 -2.04 -12.67
CA TRP A 202 -5.82 -1.08 -11.79
C TRP A 202 -6.09 -1.69 -10.42
N THR A 203 -6.75 -2.84 -10.42
CA THR A 203 -7.04 -3.60 -9.18
C THR A 203 -5.75 -4.10 -8.51
N ALA A 204 -4.80 -4.61 -9.30
CA ALA A 204 -3.48 -4.99 -8.81
C ALA A 204 -2.73 -3.83 -8.15
N GLY A 205 -2.90 -2.60 -8.67
CA GLY A 205 -2.35 -1.40 -8.06
C GLY A 205 -2.89 -1.13 -6.66
N ASP A 206 -4.18 -1.30 -6.44
CA ASP A 206 -4.79 -1.11 -5.12
C ASP A 206 -4.26 -2.13 -4.11
N PHE A 207 -4.12 -3.40 -4.52
CA PHE A 207 -3.52 -4.44 -3.68
C PHE A 207 -2.03 -4.22 -3.41
N HIS A 208 -1.29 -3.69 -4.40
CA HIS A 208 0.08 -3.27 -4.13
C HIS A 208 0.16 -2.15 -3.07
N TYR A 209 -0.77 -1.21 -3.08
CA TYR A 209 -0.85 -0.21 -2.03
C TYR A 209 -1.05 -0.86 -0.65
N GLY A 210 -1.97 -1.84 -0.56
CA GLY A 210 -2.21 -2.62 0.65
C GLY A 210 -0.96 -3.37 1.12
N GLU A 211 -0.27 -4.07 0.21
CA GLU A 211 0.99 -4.76 0.47
C GLU A 211 2.03 -3.83 1.11
N MET A 212 2.24 -2.66 0.48
CA MET A 212 3.23 -1.70 0.97
C MET A 212 2.84 -1.07 2.32
N GLU A 213 1.55 -0.88 2.54
CA GLU A 213 1.04 -0.36 3.82
C GLU A 213 1.23 -1.38 4.94
N MET A 214 0.95 -2.66 4.69
CA MET A 214 1.23 -3.73 5.66
C MET A 214 2.71 -3.87 5.95
N LYS A 215 3.57 -3.81 4.93
CA LYS A 215 5.04 -3.78 5.11
C LYS A 215 5.53 -2.57 5.90
N ARG A 216 4.89 -1.42 5.76
CA ARG A 216 5.20 -0.22 6.55
C ARG A 216 4.80 -0.37 8.02
N LEU A 217 3.66 -1.03 8.28
CA LEU A 217 3.16 -1.28 9.63
C LEU A 217 3.87 -2.44 10.31
N ALA A 218 4.35 -3.42 9.53
CA ALA A 218 5.20 -4.47 10.04
C ALA A 218 6.46 -3.85 10.68
N CYS A 219 6.65 -4.11 11.96
CA CYS A 219 7.88 -3.70 12.61
C CYS A 219 9.05 -4.50 12.04
N PRO A 220 10.09 -3.86 11.50
CA PRO A 220 11.29 -4.61 11.16
C PRO A 220 11.80 -5.23 12.45
N ARG A 221 11.92 -6.56 12.47
CA ARG A 221 12.70 -7.21 13.54
C ARG A 221 14.05 -6.51 13.54
N LEU A 222 14.46 -5.99 14.68
CA LEU A 222 15.78 -5.36 14.83
C LEU A 222 16.86 -6.45 14.80
N THR A 223 16.84 -7.27 13.73
CA THR A 223 17.75 -8.40 13.51
C THR A 223 19.21 -7.95 13.51
N TRP A 224 19.47 -6.68 13.17
CA TRP A 224 20.79 -6.11 13.28
C TRP A 224 21.24 -5.94 14.74
N LEU A 225 20.29 -5.72 15.69
CA LEU A 225 20.61 -5.67 17.13
C LEU A 225 20.91 -7.07 17.68
N SER A 226 20.16 -8.10 17.29
CA SER A 226 20.48 -9.48 17.70
C SER A 226 21.81 -9.95 17.08
N TRP A 227 22.07 -9.62 15.83
CA TRP A 227 23.36 -9.87 15.19
C TRP A 227 24.52 -9.11 15.89
N LEU A 228 24.28 -7.83 16.27
CA LEU A 228 25.25 -7.05 17.04
C LEU A 228 25.48 -7.62 18.43
N GLU A 229 24.43 -8.03 19.12
CA GLU A 229 24.50 -8.70 20.41
C GLU A 229 25.36 -9.96 20.32
N GLU A 230 25.10 -10.82 19.34
CA GLU A 230 25.86 -12.05 19.09
C GLU A 230 27.34 -11.74 18.81
N LYS A 231 27.60 -10.77 17.92
CA LYS A 231 28.97 -10.40 17.53
C LYS A 231 29.75 -9.67 18.62
N LEU A 232 29.09 -8.92 19.49
CA LEU A 232 29.71 -8.17 20.59
C LEU A 232 29.83 -9.02 21.85
N SER A 233 28.93 -9.97 22.09
CA SER A 233 28.99 -10.88 23.25
C SER A 233 30.22 -11.79 23.24
N GLY A 234 30.72 -12.14 22.05
CA GLY A 234 31.95 -12.91 21.86
C GLY A 234 33.27 -12.17 22.20
N LYS A 235 33.20 -10.84 22.43
CA LYS A 235 34.39 -10.03 22.74
C LYS A 235 34.38 -9.55 24.19
N PRO A 236 35.34 -9.93 25.05
CA PRO A 236 35.29 -9.62 26.49
C PRO A 236 35.24 -8.12 26.81
N ARG A 237 35.84 -7.28 25.98
CA ARG A 237 35.82 -5.81 26.14
C ARG A 237 34.48 -5.17 25.75
N LEU A 238 33.67 -5.84 24.93
CA LEU A 238 32.42 -5.30 24.37
C LEU A 238 31.16 -6.01 24.89
N ARG A 239 31.31 -6.96 25.83
CA ARG A 239 30.20 -7.74 26.42
C ARG A 239 29.14 -6.87 27.08
N LYS A 240 29.55 -5.73 27.68
CA LYS A 240 28.61 -4.75 28.26
C LYS A 240 27.71 -4.09 27.19
N LEU A 241 28.27 -3.84 26.00
CA LEU A 241 27.50 -3.29 24.85
C LEU A 241 26.55 -4.34 24.28
N GLY A 242 26.95 -5.61 24.19
CA GLY A 242 26.06 -6.70 23.79
C GLY A 242 24.88 -6.86 24.76
N ALA A 243 25.14 -6.90 26.07
CA ALA A 243 24.10 -6.94 27.08
C ALA A 243 23.17 -5.71 27.08
N TRP A 244 23.68 -4.54 26.70
CA TRP A 244 22.88 -3.34 26.51
C TRP A 244 21.96 -3.45 25.25
N CYS A 245 22.44 -4.03 24.14
CA CYS A 245 21.64 -4.32 22.96
C CYS A 245 20.49 -5.29 23.29
N GLY A 246 20.74 -6.35 24.08
CA GLY A 246 19.70 -7.27 24.54
C GLY A 246 18.66 -6.59 25.44
N LYS A 247 19.11 -5.70 26.36
CA LYS A 247 18.17 -4.87 27.16
C LYS A 247 17.35 -3.89 26.32
N LEU A 248 17.92 -3.36 25.23
CA LEU A 248 17.15 -2.52 24.29
C LEU A 248 16.08 -3.32 23.57
N GLN A 249 16.39 -4.57 23.19
CA GLN A 249 15.46 -5.45 22.50
C GLN A 249 14.33 -5.94 23.40
N SER A 250 14.59 -6.13 24.69
CA SER A 250 13.58 -6.53 25.68
C SER A 250 12.71 -5.39 26.20
N ASN A 251 13.07 -4.14 25.93
CA ASN A 251 12.34 -2.98 26.43
C ASN A 251 11.17 -2.61 25.51
N SER A 252 9.96 -3.05 25.87
CA SER A 252 8.72 -2.80 25.11
C SER A 252 8.44 -1.32 24.82
N ARG A 253 8.79 -0.42 25.74
CA ARG A 253 8.60 1.03 25.54
C ARG A 253 9.54 1.62 24.48
N LEU A 254 10.78 1.13 24.43
CA LEU A 254 11.75 1.56 23.39
C LEU A 254 11.38 0.98 22.04
N LEU A 255 10.99 -0.29 21.99
CA LEU A 255 10.49 -0.91 20.76
C LEU A 255 9.27 -0.17 20.21
N GLY A 256 8.34 0.24 21.07
CA GLY A 256 7.19 1.07 20.67
C GLY A 256 7.62 2.41 20.04
N LYS A 257 8.62 3.10 20.62
CA LYS A 257 9.17 4.34 20.03
C LYS A 257 9.85 4.10 18.69
N VAL A 258 10.68 3.05 18.59
CA VAL A 258 11.36 2.68 17.34
C VAL A 258 10.34 2.31 16.27
N ARG A 259 9.31 1.52 16.61
CA ARG A 259 8.20 1.19 15.71
C ARG A 259 7.49 2.46 15.22
N TRP A 260 7.14 3.37 16.12
CA TRP A 260 6.50 4.64 15.76
C TRP A 260 7.37 5.48 14.81
N TRP A 261 8.69 5.59 15.09
CA TRP A 261 9.65 6.27 14.23
C TRP A 261 9.74 5.63 12.85
N HIS A 262 9.87 4.30 12.80
CA HIS A 262 9.92 3.57 11.54
C HIS A 262 8.64 3.74 10.71
N GLN A 263 7.48 3.65 11.34
CA GLN A 263 6.20 3.82 10.67
C GLN A 263 6.00 5.25 10.14
N ARG A 264 6.57 6.26 10.80
CA ARG A 264 6.40 7.66 10.44
C ARG A 264 7.51 8.23 9.56
N PHE A 265 8.74 7.77 9.73
CA PHE A 265 9.96 8.30 9.07
C PHE A 265 10.74 7.24 8.30
N GLY A 266 10.31 5.99 8.27
CA GLY A 266 10.93 4.94 7.46
C GLY A 266 10.81 5.20 5.95
N LEU A 267 11.65 4.54 5.16
CA LEU A 267 11.65 4.67 3.69
C LEU A 267 10.26 4.43 3.07
N ALA A 268 9.49 3.46 3.59
CA ALA A 268 8.13 3.19 3.13
C ALA A 268 7.18 4.37 3.41
N ALA A 269 7.34 5.06 4.55
CA ALA A 269 6.54 6.24 4.88
C ALA A 269 6.86 7.43 3.96
N TRP A 270 8.13 7.65 3.64
CA TRP A 270 8.56 8.66 2.66
C TRP A 270 8.05 8.32 1.26
N TYR A 271 8.16 7.05 0.83
CA TYR A 271 7.65 6.58 -0.46
C TYR A 271 6.12 6.79 -0.58
N ARG A 272 5.38 6.51 0.50
CA ARG A 272 3.94 6.85 0.57
C ARG A 272 3.70 8.35 0.42
N ARG A 273 4.45 9.18 1.16
CA ARG A 273 4.26 10.63 1.18
C ARG A 273 4.56 11.28 -0.16
N PHE A 274 5.67 10.89 -0.80
CA PHE A 274 6.11 11.50 -2.05
C PHE A 274 5.39 10.98 -3.29
N SER A 275 5.04 9.70 -3.38
CA SER A 275 4.51 9.11 -4.60
C SER A 275 3.29 8.23 -4.42
N ASN A 276 2.77 8.10 -3.19
CA ASN A 276 1.67 7.18 -2.88
C ASN A 276 1.98 5.75 -3.34
N TYR A 277 3.19 5.27 -3.04
CA TYR A 277 3.75 3.98 -3.50
C TYR A 277 3.82 3.85 -5.03
N GLY A 278 4.14 4.95 -5.71
CA GLY A 278 4.25 5.01 -7.17
C GLY A 278 2.92 4.97 -7.91
N GLN A 279 1.80 5.26 -7.24
CA GLN A 279 0.48 5.27 -7.87
C GLN A 279 0.03 6.67 -8.32
N SER A 280 0.65 7.71 -7.79
CA SER A 280 0.33 9.10 -8.13
C SER A 280 1.57 9.74 -8.74
N TRP A 281 1.49 10.13 -10.00
CA TRP A 281 2.54 10.90 -10.67
C TRP A 281 2.52 12.38 -10.28
N GLY A 282 1.34 12.91 -9.92
CA GLY A 282 1.21 14.32 -9.56
C GLY A 282 1.87 14.68 -8.22
N LYS A 283 1.94 13.74 -7.26
CA LYS A 283 2.59 14.01 -5.96
C LYS A 283 4.09 14.28 -6.08
N PRO A 284 4.90 13.43 -6.76
CA PRO A 284 6.31 13.74 -6.95
C PRO A 284 6.55 15.05 -7.68
N LEU A 285 5.70 15.39 -8.67
CA LEU A 285 5.79 16.64 -9.41
C LEU A 285 5.52 17.85 -8.51
N LEU A 286 4.49 17.77 -7.67
CA LEU A 286 4.16 18.82 -6.70
C LEU A 286 5.29 19.02 -5.69
N TRP A 287 5.87 17.92 -5.18
CA TRP A 287 7.02 17.99 -4.28
C TRP A 287 8.26 18.54 -4.96
N LEU A 288 8.50 18.18 -6.23
CA LEU A 288 9.59 18.74 -7.03
C LEU A 288 9.46 20.27 -7.13
N PHE A 289 8.27 20.74 -7.49
CA PHE A 289 8.01 22.18 -7.54
C PHE A 289 8.21 22.86 -6.19
N ALA A 290 7.69 22.27 -5.10
CA ALA A 290 7.86 22.80 -3.74
C ALA A 290 9.33 22.89 -3.33
N VAL A 291 10.12 21.85 -3.66
CA VAL A 291 11.57 21.83 -3.39
C VAL A 291 12.25 22.97 -4.15
N LEU A 292 12.01 23.14 -5.45
CA LEU A 292 12.61 24.21 -6.25
C LEU A 292 12.29 25.59 -5.65
N VAL A 293 11.03 25.83 -5.25
CA VAL A 293 10.64 27.11 -4.62
C VAL A 293 11.33 27.33 -3.28
N ILE A 294 11.40 26.28 -2.44
CA ILE A 294 12.06 26.37 -1.12
C ILE A 294 13.55 26.68 -1.30
N PHE A 295 14.25 25.99 -2.18
CA PHE A 295 15.68 26.23 -2.41
C PHE A 295 15.95 27.57 -3.07
N ALA A 296 15.09 27.99 -4.02
CA ALA A 296 15.15 29.34 -4.57
C ALA A 296 15.02 30.44 -3.50
N ALA A 297 14.22 30.20 -2.46
CA ALA A 297 14.09 31.12 -1.32
C ALA A 297 15.29 31.05 -0.34
N LEU A 298 15.95 29.89 -0.23
CA LEU A 298 17.10 29.67 0.67
C LEU A 298 18.42 30.23 0.11
N TYR A 299 18.65 30.17 -1.21
CA TYR A 299 19.89 30.63 -1.80
C TYR A 299 20.26 32.10 -1.48
N PRO A 300 19.34 33.08 -1.53
CA PRO A 300 19.66 34.47 -1.19
C PRO A 300 20.00 34.68 0.28
N LEU A 301 19.60 33.77 1.19
CA LEU A 301 19.99 33.81 2.60
C LEU A 301 21.47 33.45 2.78
N LEU A 302 21.96 32.52 1.96
CA LEU A 302 23.35 32.05 2.00
C LEU A 302 24.29 32.90 1.15
N GLY A 303 23.77 33.73 0.24
CA GLY A 303 24.53 34.57 -0.67
C GLY A 303 24.88 33.85 -1.97
N LEU A 304 24.67 34.53 -3.08
CA LEU A 304 25.00 34.10 -4.44
C LEU A 304 26.11 35.02 -5.00
N ARG A 305 27.06 34.42 -5.71
CA ARG A 305 28.08 35.14 -6.49
C ARG A 305 27.92 34.85 -7.97
N PRO A 306 28.14 35.80 -8.86
CA PRO A 306 28.23 35.52 -10.27
C PRO A 306 29.42 34.57 -10.51
N ALA A 307 29.22 33.53 -11.34
CA ALA A 307 30.26 32.57 -11.64
C ALA A 307 31.45 33.26 -12.33
N ALA A 308 32.66 32.99 -11.87
CA ALA A 308 33.87 33.56 -12.43
C ALA A 308 34.01 33.23 -13.92
N GLY A 309 34.03 34.24 -14.80
CA GLY A 309 34.17 34.09 -16.25
C GLY A 309 32.91 34.36 -17.09
N LYS A 310 31.74 34.53 -16.50
CA LYS A 310 30.48 34.86 -17.19
C LYS A 310 29.89 36.21 -16.76
N SER A 311 30.75 37.19 -16.47
CA SER A 311 30.27 38.59 -16.53
C SER A 311 29.78 38.81 -17.97
N PRO A 312 28.54 39.33 -18.20
CA PRO A 312 28.17 39.78 -19.54
C PRO A 312 29.06 40.97 -19.88
N ALA A 313 30.29 40.69 -20.30
CA ALA A 313 31.17 41.67 -20.82
C ALA A 313 30.48 42.22 -22.07
N ALA A 314 29.94 43.40 -21.96
CA ALA A 314 29.65 44.24 -23.07
C ALA A 314 30.86 44.20 -24.00
N LYS A 315 30.72 43.61 -25.17
CA LYS A 315 31.58 43.88 -26.31
C LYS A 315 31.35 45.32 -26.68
N THR A 316 32.11 46.22 -26.11
CA THR A 316 32.26 47.55 -26.66
C THR A 316 33.57 48.15 -26.19
N THR A 317 34.47 48.33 -27.16
CA THR A 317 35.44 49.41 -27.33
C THR A 317 36.33 49.79 -26.15
N SER A 318 37.61 49.54 -26.35
CA SER A 318 38.77 49.97 -25.58
C SER A 318 38.74 51.48 -25.18
N VAL A 319 38.32 51.74 -23.97
CA VAL A 319 38.79 52.86 -23.20
C VAL A 319 39.18 52.29 -21.83
N GLN A 320 40.49 52.31 -21.57
CA GLN A 320 41.03 52.00 -20.25
C GLN A 320 40.62 53.14 -19.29
N VAL A 321 39.46 53.02 -18.73
CA VAL A 321 39.14 53.66 -17.44
C VAL A 321 39.31 52.55 -16.40
N GLN A 322 40.23 52.78 -15.49
CA GLN A 322 40.53 51.98 -14.35
C GLN A 322 39.20 51.87 -13.52
N ALA A 323 38.42 50.86 -13.86
CA ALA A 323 37.23 50.53 -13.10
C ALA A 323 37.64 50.12 -11.70
N PRO A 324 37.04 50.62 -10.63
CA PRO A 324 37.24 50.13 -9.28
C PRO A 324 37.02 48.61 -9.34
N SER A 325 37.95 47.83 -8.72
CA SER A 325 37.84 46.39 -8.59
C SER A 325 36.39 46.04 -8.26
N PRO A 326 35.74 45.14 -9.01
CA PRO A 326 34.39 44.74 -8.67
C PRO A 326 34.50 44.12 -7.27
N GLN A 327 34.08 44.89 -6.24
CA GLN A 327 33.75 44.30 -4.97
C GLN A 327 32.78 43.18 -5.26
N GLU A 328 33.21 41.94 -5.02
CA GLU A 328 32.41 40.75 -5.12
C GLU A 328 31.17 40.96 -4.25
N THR A 329 30.15 41.57 -4.81
CA THR A 329 28.92 41.84 -4.07
C THR A 329 28.14 40.58 -3.95
N ASP A 330 28.22 39.96 -2.77
CA ASP A 330 27.33 38.89 -2.39
C ASP A 330 25.89 39.34 -2.54
N LEU A 331 25.14 38.69 -3.44
CA LEU A 331 23.73 38.92 -3.63
C LEU A 331 22.94 38.28 -2.49
N ARG A 332 22.47 39.11 -1.54
CA ARG A 332 21.64 38.68 -0.40
C ARG A 332 20.41 39.58 -0.30
N TYR A 333 19.35 39.09 0.37
CA TYR A 333 18.11 39.83 0.56
C TYR A 333 18.33 41.24 1.14
N TRP A 334 19.22 41.38 2.11
CA TRP A 334 19.47 42.65 2.79
C TRP A 334 20.42 43.60 2.06
N ASN A 335 21.12 43.12 1.03
CA ASN A 335 22.08 43.89 0.26
C ASN A 335 21.59 44.27 -1.14
N TYR A 336 20.38 43.86 -1.52
CA TYR A 336 19.90 44.01 -2.88
C TYR A 336 18.67 44.89 -2.98
N GLN A 337 18.77 45.97 -3.75
CA GLN A 337 17.69 46.96 -3.89
C GLN A 337 16.45 46.49 -4.65
N ARG A 338 16.51 45.34 -5.36
CA ARG A 338 15.40 44.81 -6.14
C ARG A 338 15.19 43.32 -5.83
N PRO A 339 14.39 42.99 -4.83
CA PRO A 339 14.22 41.61 -4.37
C PRO A 339 13.63 40.66 -5.44
N THR A 340 12.83 41.19 -6.36
CA THR A 340 12.25 40.40 -7.46
C THR A 340 13.31 39.85 -8.43
N ARG A 341 14.33 40.63 -8.79
CA ARG A 341 15.44 40.17 -9.64
C ARG A 341 16.30 39.14 -8.92
N LEU A 342 16.54 39.33 -7.64
CA LEU A 342 17.29 38.37 -6.82
C LEU A 342 16.57 37.04 -6.78
N PHE A 343 15.25 37.05 -6.58
CA PHE A 343 14.45 35.81 -6.61
C PHE A 343 14.53 35.10 -7.98
N CYS A 344 14.44 35.84 -9.09
CA CYS A 344 14.61 35.26 -10.42
C CYS A 344 15.98 34.60 -10.59
N HIS A 345 17.07 35.22 -10.13
CA HIS A 345 18.42 34.63 -10.18
C HIS A 345 18.51 33.36 -9.35
N SER A 346 17.87 33.35 -8.17
CA SER A 346 17.82 32.18 -7.30
C SER A 346 17.02 31.03 -7.90
N VAL A 347 15.89 31.32 -8.53
CA VAL A 347 15.10 30.31 -9.26
C VAL A 347 15.93 29.71 -10.39
N MET A 348 16.65 30.56 -11.18
CA MET A 348 17.51 30.05 -12.24
C MET A 348 18.65 29.18 -11.70
N THR A 349 19.22 29.53 -10.55
CA THR A 349 20.25 28.71 -9.88
C THR A 349 19.70 27.36 -9.43
N SER A 350 18.55 27.35 -8.73
CA SER A 350 17.88 26.12 -8.29
C SER A 350 17.48 25.23 -9.48
N LEU A 351 16.95 25.82 -10.55
CA LEU A 351 16.59 25.09 -11.76
C LEU A 351 17.84 24.51 -12.48
N GLY A 352 18.93 25.28 -12.50
CA GLY A 352 20.23 24.83 -13.04
C GLY A 352 20.80 23.66 -12.25
N VAL A 353 20.77 23.72 -10.93
CA VAL A 353 21.18 22.61 -10.04
C VAL A 353 20.32 21.38 -10.28
N ALA A 354 19.00 21.52 -10.32
CA ALA A 354 18.06 20.43 -10.57
C ALA A 354 18.25 19.80 -11.96
N ALA A 355 18.63 20.61 -12.97
CA ALA A 355 18.89 20.16 -14.34
C ALA A 355 20.31 19.63 -14.56
N PHE A 356 21.12 19.45 -13.51
CA PHE A 356 22.52 19.01 -13.60
C PHE A 356 23.41 19.90 -14.46
N GLN A 357 23.11 21.21 -14.55
CA GLN A 357 23.92 22.13 -15.31
C GLN A 357 25.27 22.36 -14.61
N ARG A 358 26.38 22.14 -15.34
CA ARG A 358 27.73 22.39 -14.84
C ARG A 358 28.06 23.89 -14.81
N ASP A 359 27.51 24.63 -15.75
CA ASP A 359 27.77 26.06 -15.93
C ASP A 359 26.60 26.90 -15.38
N LEU A 360 26.57 27.04 -14.07
CA LEU A 360 25.62 27.94 -13.41
C LEU A 360 26.02 29.41 -13.64
N ALA A 361 25.03 30.27 -13.86
CA ALA A 361 25.27 31.71 -13.95
C ALA A 361 25.65 32.34 -12.58
N TYR A 362 25.17 31.75 -11.51
CA TYR A 362 25.43 32.11 -10.12
C TYR A 362 25.84 30.91 -9.32
N GLU A 363 26.85 31.05 -8.48
CA GLU A 363 27.31 30.02 -7.55
C GLU A 363 27.10 30.47 -6.11
N PRO A 364 26.86 29.50 -5.18
CA PRO A 364 26.82 29.80 -3.75
C PRO A 364 28.16 30.35 -3.25
N SER A 365 28.14 31.47 -2.52
CA SER A 365 29.34 32.15 -2.04
C SER A 365 30.11 31.37 -0.98
N TYR A 366 29.42 30.54 -0.18
CA TYR A 366 29.97 29.83 0.96
C TYR A 366 29.96 28.32 0.77
N PRO A 367 30.86 27.57 1.47
CA PRO A 367 30.88 26.11 1.44
C PRO A 367 29.54 25.46 1.79
N TRP A 368 28.82 26.03 2.75
CA TRP A 368 27.48 25.57 3.14
C TRP A 368 26.45 25.68 2.02
N GLY A 369 26.58 26.68 1.17
CA GLY A 369 25.71 26.82 -0.01
C GLY A 369 25.97 25.71 -1.04
N ARG A 370 27.24 25.26 -1.19
CA ARG A 370 27.56 24.11 -2.05
C ARG A 370 27.02 22.80 -1.50
N LEU A 371 27.07 22.60 -0.17
CA LEU A 371 26.42 21.45 0.47
C LEU A 371 24.90 21.49 0.29
N LEU A 372 24.29 22.68 0.39
CA LEU A 372 22.86 22.85 0.11
C LEU A 372 22.53 22.48 -1.34
N ALA A 373 23.34 22.89 -2.31
CA ALA A 373 23.15 22.56 -3.71
C ALA A 373 23.28 21.04 -3.98
N LEU A 374 24.24 20.36 -3.32
CA LEU A 374 24.34 18.91 -3.39
C LEU A 374 23.11 18.22 -2.79
N PHE A 375 22.59 18.72 -1.69
CA PHE A 375 21.37 18.18 -1.08
C PHE A 375 20.16 18.39 -1.97
N GLU A 376 20.01 19.57 -2.58
CA GLU A 376 18.98 19.84 -3.58
C GLU A 376 19.08 18.88 -4.76
N LEU A 377 20.27 18.68 -5.31
CA LEU A 377 20.53 17.78 -6.43
C LEU A 377 20.10 16.35 -6.11
N LEU A 378 20.45 15.82 -4.94
CA LEU A 378 20.05 14.49 -4.49
C LEU A 378 18.53 14.38 -4.32
N LEU A 379 17.91 15.39 -3.74
CA LEU A 379 16.48 15.39 -3.49
C LEU A 379 15.68 15.49 -4.79
N THR A 380 16.06 16.41 -5.70
CA THR A 380 15.39 16.60 -7.00
C THR A 380 15.58 15.38 -7.90
N SER A 381 16.77 14.78 -7.96
CA SER A 381 17.01 13.56 -8.72
C SER A 381 16.17 12.39 -8.22
N THR A 382 16.04 12.24 -6.89
CA THR A 382 15.17 11.23 -6.29
C THR A 382 13.70 11.45 -6.66
N LEU A 383 13.22 12.70 -6.60
CA LEU A 383 11.84 13.04 -6.97
C LEU A 383 11.57 12.82 -8.46
N ILE A 384 12.52 13.15 -9.33
CA ILE A 384 12.43 12.88 -10.78
C ILE A 384 12.38 11.37 -11.02
N ALA A 385 13.22 10.58 -10.37
CA ALA A 385 13.18 9.11 -10.47
C ALA A 385 11.82 8.55 -10.01
N LEU A 386 11.28 9.03 -8.89
CA LEU A 386 9.95 8.63 -8.41
C LEU A 386 8.85 9.04 -9.37
N PHE A 387 8.95 10.22 -9.98
CA PHE A 387 8.01 10.67 -11.00
C PHE A 387 8.04 9.74 -12.22
N LEU A 388 9.22 9.46 -12.77
CA LEU A 388 9.37 8.57 -13.93
C LEU A 388 8.84 7.15 -13.65
N LEU A 389 9.12 6.61 -12.46
CA LEU A 389 8.58 5.32 -12.03
C LEU A 389 7.04 5.35 -11.95
N ALA A 390 6.46 6.42 -11.41
CA ALA A 390 5.01 6.56 -11.32
C ALA A 390 4.37 6.69 -12.70
N VAL A 391 4.97 7.47 -13.60
CA VAL A 391 4.52 7.63 -14.99
C VAL A 391 4.61 6.31 -15.75
N ARG A 392 5.78 5.61 -15.69
CA ARG A 392 5.95 4.29 -16.31
C ARG A 392 4.89 3.30 -15.85
N ARG A 393 4.56 3.33 -14.55
CA ARG A 393 3.55 2.45 -13.99
C ARG A 393 2.15 2.79 -14.48
N GLN A 394 1.86 4.07 -14.69
CA GLN A 394 0.57 4.52 -15.21
C GLN A 394 0.37 4.15 -16.69
N PHE A 395 1.41 4.25 -17.51
CA PHE A 395 1.34 3.84 -18.93
C PHE A 395 1.32 2.31 -19.10
N ARG A 396 1.67 1.54 -18.10
CA ARG A 396 1.54 0.08 -18.11
C ARG A 396 0.12 -0.39 -17.76
N ARG A 397 -0.70 0.53 -17.23
CA ARG A 397 -2.12 0.27 -16.87
C ARG A 397 -3.03 0.52 -18.07
#